data_42a80e53f1ca59929d3b6e6533065b4d
#
_entry.id   42a80e53f1ca59929d3b6e6533065b4d
#
_cell.length_a   1.000
_cell.length_b   1.000
_cell.length_c   1.000
_cell.angle_alpha   90.00
_cell.angle_beta   90.00
_cell.angle_gamma   90.00
#
_symmetry.space_group_name_H-M   'P 1'
#
loop_
_entity.id
_entity.type
_entity.pdbx_description
1 polymer ?
#
loop_
_entity_poly.entity_id
_entity_poly.type
_entity_poly.pdbx_seq_one_letter_code
_entity_poly.pdbx_strand_id
1 'polypeptide(L)'
;MWRTLSAPEQDLVAARIDSQDPFNKYGTHAGEICESELPFYPGARLLRVTNRTPAVGSRYFIQRGDDLVPLHRLPEVQSFCDDRFGLVLDSRTAADYFRFAHYFSREGESTSLVEAPHDLRIDSSSSPERRQAIAFIEPLEITRDKDGVTVTACTFDEPRSRLYRDCYRLTPGQPLELLSREDSGVNLDSSFHDRLLQIGRPDLPVPHHIAASTE
;
A
#
# COMPACT_ATOMS: atom_id res chain seq x y z
N MET A 1 -6.83 8.17 -6.75
CA MET A 1 -6.23 8.17 -8.12
C MET A 1 -5.02 9.09 -8.13
N TRP A 2 -3.91 8.63 -8.72
CA TRP A 2 -2.70 9.44 -8.85
C TRP A 2 -2.88 10.59 -9.86
N ARG A 3 -2.49 11.80 -9.45
CA ARG A 3 -2.45 12.99 -10.30
C ARG A 3 -1.01 13.50 -10.36
N THR A 4 -0.48 13.74 -11.55
CA THR A 4 0.81 14.44 -11.71
C THR A 4 0.61 15.92 -11.39
N LEU A 5 1.48 16.48 -10.55
CA LEU A 5 1.45 17.90 -10.22
C LEU A 5 1.89 18.75 -11.42
N SER A 6 1.33 19.94 -11.55
CA SER A 6 1.82 20.94 -12.51
C SER A 6 3.24 21.40 -12.17
N ALA A 7 3.98 21.90 -13.14
CA ALA A 7 5.37 22.32 -12.91
C ALA A 7 5.52 23.31 -11.72
N PRO A 8 4.70 24.36 -11.56
CA PRO A 8 4.80 25.25 -10.39
C PRO A 8 4.52 24.53 -9.06
N GLU A 9 3.56 23.57 -9.04
CA GLU A 9 3.29 22.77 -7.83
C GLU A 9 4.47 21.86 -7.50
N GLN A 10 5.09 21.23 -8.52
CA GLN A 10 6.28 20.40 -8.33
C GLN A 10 7.44 21.21 -7.75
N ASP A 11 7.68 22.42 -8.26
CA ASP A 11 8.75 23.30 -7.76
C ASP A 11 8.53 23.66 -6.28
N LEU A 12 7.29 23.97 -5.89
CA LEU A 12 6.95 24.27 -4.50
C LEU A 12 7.17 23.06 -3.56
N VAL A 13 6.73 21.87 -3.99
CA VAL A 13 6.91 20.64 -3.21
C VAL A 13 8.39 20.27 -3.13
N ALA A 14 9.12 20.36 -4.25
CA ALA A 14 10.55 20.09 -4.30
C ALA A 14 11.33 21.00 -3.35
N ALA A 15 11.08 22.31 -3.37
CA ALA A 15 11.72 23.27 -2.48
C ALA A 15 11.43 22.96 -1.00
N ARG A 16 10.20 22.52 -0.68
CA ARG A 16 9.83 22.13 0.68
C ARG A 16 10.55 20.87 1.14
N ILE A 17 10.64 19.84 0.29
CA ILE A 17 11.39 18.61 0.57
C ILE A 17 12.86 18.96 0.86
N ASP A 18 13.48 19.76 0.00
CA ASP A 18 14.88 20.15 0.15
C ASP A 18 15.14 21.03 1.37
N SER A 19 14.13 21.80 1.83
CA SER A 19 14.24 22.58 3.06
C SER A 19 14.25 21.73 4.32
N GLN A 20 13.59 20.57 4.29
CA GLN A 20 13.55 19.63 5.43
C GLN A 20 14.75 18.66 5.47
N ASP A 21 15.32 18.34 4.32
CA ASP A 21 16.52 17.53 4.20
C ASP A 21 17.56 18.19 3.28
N PRO A 22 18.25 19.23 3.77
CA PRO A 22 19.17 20.02 2.97
C PRO A 22 20.41 19.22 2.51
N PHE A 23 20.67 18.07 3.11
CA PHE A 23 21.83 17.23 2.74
C PHE A 23 21.54 16.35 1.53
N ASN A 24 20.30 15.89 1.37
CA ASN A 24 19.96 14.93 0.30
C ASN A 24 19.37 15.59 -0.95
N LYS A 25 18.82 16.81 -0.85
CA LYS A 25 18.26 17.60 -1.96
C LYS A 25 17.36 16.79 -2.92
N TYR A 26 16.50 15.98 -2.37
CA TYR A 26 15.65 15.08 -3.16
C TYR A 26 14.73 15.83 -4.13
N GLY A 27 14.26 17.03 -3.73
CA GLY A 27 13.42 17.84 -4.56
C GLY A 27 14.13 18.34 -5.81
N THR A 28 15.39 18.78 -5.69
CA THR A 28 16.21 19.25 -6.82
C THR A 28 16.44 18.17 -7.87
N HIS A 29 16.45 16.88 -7.48
CA HIS A 29 16.63 15.75 -8.37
C HIS A 29 15.31 15.05 -8.76
N ALA A 30 14.17 15.62 -8.37
CA ALA A 30 12.87 15.07 -8.75
C ALA A 30 12.69 15.05 -10.27
N GLY A 31 12.25 13.92 -10.78
CA GLY A 31 11.85 13.77 -12.19
C GLY A 31 10.37 14.15 -12.36
N GLU A 32 9.53 13.56 -11.55
CA GLU A 32 8.10 13.77 -11.54
C GLU A 32 7.58 13.68 -10.10
N ILE A 33 6.62 14.52 -9.76
CA ILE A 33 5.90 14.46 -8.49
C ILE A 33 4.43 14.21 -8.77
N CYS A 34 3.92 13.11 -8.22
CA CYS A 34 2.51 12.76 -8.27
C CYS A 34 1.92 12.80 -6.87
N GLU A 35 0.62 13.05 -6.79
CA GLU A 35 -0.13 13.00 -5.54
C GLU A 35 -1.32 12.06 -5.61
N SER A 36 -1.72 11.53 -4.46
CA SER A 36 -2.98 10.81 -4.25
C SER A 36 -3.56 11.20 -2.89
N GLU A 37 -4.87 11.35 -2.81
CA GLU A 37 -5.53 11.57 -1.53
C GLU A 37 -5.37 10.36 -0.62
N LEU A 38 -5.33 10.62 0.69
CA LEU A 38 -5.33 9.61 1.73
C LEU A 38 -6.64 9.70 2.50
N PRO A 39 -7.69 8.94 2.12
CA PRO A 39 -9.03 9.08 2.71
C PRO A 39 -9.06 8.77 4.20
N PHE A 40 -8.10 8.00 4.70
CA PHE A 40 -7.93 7.66 6.11
C PHE A 40 -7.16 8.72 6.93
N TYR A 41 -6.52 9.70 6.29
CA TYR A 41 -5.93 10.89 6.92
C TYR A 41 -6.58 12.15 6.35
N PRO A 42 -7.66 12.66 6.97
CA PRO A 42 -8.43 13.77 6.41
C PRO A 42 -7.58 14.99 6.06
N GLY A 43 -7.70 15.45 4.82
CA GLY A 43 -6.95 16.60 4.32
C GLY A 43 -5.47 16.35 4.04
N ALA A 44 -4.99 15.12 4.21
CA ALA A 44 -3.63 14.74 3.84
C ALA A 44 -3.59 14.13 2.43
N ARG A 45 -2.43 14.23 1.80
CA ARG A 45 -2.15 13.58 0.52
C ARG A 45 -0.83 12.83 0.57
N LEU A 46 -0.73 11.78 -0.20
CA LEU A 46 0.48 11.03 -0.44
C LEU A 46 1.17 11.60 -1.66
N LEU A 47 2.43 11.94 -1.52
CA LEU A 47 3.28 12.38 -2.61
C LEU A 47 4.23 11.23 -3.00
N ARG A 48 4.33 10.97 -4.30
CA ARG A 48 5.35 10.10 -4.88
C ARG A 48 6.31 10.97 -5.69
N VAL A 49 7.57 10.98 -5.29
CA VAL A 49 8.65 11.69 -5.99
C VAL A 49 9.51 10.65 -6.71
N THR A 50 9.48 10.68 -8.03
CA THR A 50 10.36 9.86 -8.86
C THR A 50 11.66 10.63 -9.12
N ASN A 51 12.79 9.95 -9.06
CA ASN A 51 14.06 10.57 -9.38
C ASN A 51 14.30 10.56 -10.90
N ARG A 52 15.00 11.59 -11.39
CA ARG A 52 15.47 11.64 -12.79
C ARG A 52 16.44 10.51 -13.13
N THR A 53 17.12 9.97 -12.11
CA THR A 53 18.01 8.84 -12.25
C THR A 53 17.26 7.56 -11.89
N PRO A 54 16.95 6.65 -12.83
CA PRO A 54 16.11 5.47 -12.58
C PRO A 54 16.61 4.54 -11.46
N ALA A 55 17.90 4.54 -11.17
CA ALA A 55 18.52 3.67 -10.16
C ALA A 55 18.11 3.96 -8.70
N VAL A 56 17.44 5.09 -8.42
CA VAL A 56 17.19 5.53 -7.03
C VAL A 56 15.77 5.26 -6.56
N GLY A 57 14.91 4.77 -7.43
CA GLY A 57 13.50 4.47 -7.10
C GLY A 57 12.65 5.71 -6.78
N SER A 58 11.40 5.45 -6.38
CA SER A 58 10.48 6.48 -5.92
C SER A 58 10.59 6.67 -4.41
N ARG A 59 10.37 7.92 -3.96
CA ARG A 59 10.23 8.24 -2.55
C ARG A 59 8.83 8.74 -2.27
N TYR A 60 8.37 8.51 -1.06
CA TYR A 60 7.01 8.85 -0.66
C TYR A 60 7.03 9.77 0.55
N PHE A 61 6.05 10.67 0.58
CA PHE A 61 5.84 11.62 1.69
C PHE A 61 4.34 11.76 1.94
N ILE A 62 3.94 11.94 3.20
CA ILE A 62 2.60 12.44 3.54
C ILE A 62 2.69 13.94 3.72
N GLN A 63 1.77 14.68 3.10
CA GLN A 63 1.65 16.12 3.25
C GLN A 63 0.25 16.53 3.70
N ARG A 64 0.16 17.41 4.71
CA ARG A 64 -1.05 18.13 5.08
C ARG A 64 -0.70 19.58 5.43
N GLY A 65 -1.14 20.54 4.61
CA GLY A 65 -0.72 21.93 4.75
C GLY A 65 0.81 22.07 4.65
N ASP A 66 1.43 22.53 5.73
CA ASP A 66 2.88 22.69 5.82
C ASP A 66 3.60 21.46 6.35
N ASP A 67 2.87 20.52 6.93
CA ASP A 67 3.44 19.27 7.41
C ASP A 67 3.83 18.36 6.25
N LEU A 68 5.07 17.87 6.28
CA LEU A 68 5.60 16.91 5.32
C LEU A 68 6.37 15.82 6.07
N VAL A 69 5.95 14.57 5.93
CA VAL A 69 6.53 13.41 6.63
C VAL A 69 7.06 12.40 5.61
N PRO A 70 8.36 12.09 5.61
CA PRO A 70 8.92 11.07 4.73
C PRO A 70 8.54 9.65 5.17
N LEU A 71 8.23 8.79 4.20
CA LEU A 71 7.78 7.41 4.42
C LEU A 71 8.85 6.38 4.07
N HIS A 72 10.06 6.53 4.57
CA HIS A 72 11.10 5.54 4.32
C HIS A 72 11.18 4.43 5.39
N ARG A 73 10.45 4.57 6.51
CA ARG A 73 10.40 3.59 7.61
C ARG A 73 9.04 3.63 8.31
N LEU A 74 8.01 3.14 7.64
CA LEU A 74 6.65 3.26 8.18
C LEU A 74 6.46 2.66 9.58
N PRO A 75 7.00 1.48 9.94
CA PRO A 75 6.77 0.94 11.27
C PRO A 75 7.19 1.89 12.40
N GLU A 76 8.22 2.70 12.17
CA GLU A 76 8.72 3.69 13.12
C GLU A 76 7.89 4.99 13.11
N VAL A 77 7.23 5.30 11.98
CA VAL A 77 6.45 6.54 11.82
C VAL A 77 4.95 6.32 11.79
N GLN A 78 4.45 5.08 11.78
CA GLN A 78 3.03 4.78 11.67
C GLN A 78 2.24 5.41 12.83
N SER A 79 2.64 5.16 14.07
CA SER A 79 2.00 5.74 15.26
C SER A 79 2.02 7.27 15.19
N PHE A 80 3.17 7.84 14.82
CA PHE A 80 3.31 9.28 14.65
C PHE A 80 2.37 9.83 13.56
N CYS A 81 2.22 9.14 12.44
CA CYS A 81 1.33 9.56 11.36
C CYS A 81 -0.14 9.44 11.78
N ASP A 82 -0.52 8.35 12.45
CA ASP A 82 -1.89 8.12 12.90
C ASP A 82 -2.36 9.21 13.88
N ASP A 83 -1.51 9.58 14.83
CA ASP A 83 -1.80 10.65 15.78
C ASP A 83 -1.79 12.03 15.11
N ARG A 84 -0.75 12.32 14.29
CA ARG A 84 -0.55 13.63 13.69
C ARG A 84 -1.60 13.97 12.65
N PHE A 85 -1.98 13.00 11.83
CA PHE A 85 -2.92 13.19 10.74
C PHE A 85 -4.36 12.80 11.11
N GLY A 86 -4.57 12.24 12.29
CA GLY A 86 -5.88 11.87 12.81
C GLY A 86 -6.49 10.73 11.99
N LEU A 87 -5.98 9.51 12.21
CA LEU A 87 -6.47 8.33 11.52
C LEU A 87 -7.98 8.15 11.68
N VAL A 88 -8.68 8.03 10.55
CA VAL A 88 -10.08 7.64 10.48
C VAL A 88 -10.15 6.24 9.87
N LEU A 89 -10.44 5.26 10.71
CA LEU A 89 -10.54 3.86 10.32
C LEU A 89 -12.00 3.42 10.37
N ASP A 90 -12.69 3.50 9.25
CA ASP A 90 -14.07 3.08 9.08
C ASP A 90 -14.22 2.07 7.91
N SER A 91 -15.45 1.68 7.56
CA SER A 91 -15.70 0.73 6.47
C SER A 91 -15.26 1.23 5.10
N ARG A 92 -15.09 2.54 4.91
CA ARG A 92 -14.69 3.14 3.62
C ARG A 92 -13.18 3.28 3.52
N THR A 93 -12.52 3.51 4.65
CA THR A 93 -11.09 3.84 4.70
C THR A 93 -10.20 2.66 5.03
N ALA A 94 -10.76 1.60 5.64
CA ALA A 94 -9.99 0.45 6.13
C ALA A 94 -9.17 -0.25 5.02
N ALA A 95 -9.75 -0.42 3.83
CA ALA A 95 -9.06 -1.04 2.70
C ALA A 95 -7.84 -0.22 2.24
N ASP A 96 -8.04 1.09 2.06
CA ASP A 96 -6.97 1.97 1.60
C ASP A 96 -5.89 2.14 2.66
N TYR A 97 -6.27 2.20 3.93
CA TYR A 97 -5.31 2.20 5.03
C TYR A 97 -4.51 0.90 5.07
N PHE A 98 -5.17 -0.26 4.91
CA PHE A 98 -4.49 -1.54 4.87
C PHE A 98 -3.48 -1.61 3.71
N ARG A 99 -3.89 -1.22 2.48
CA ARG A 99 -2.99 -1.17 1.31
C ARG A 99 -1.77 -0.29 1.56
N PHE A 100 -2.01 0.87 2.17
CA PHE A 100 -0.96 1.80 2.56
C PHE A 100 -0.02 1.18 3.60
N ALA A 101 -0.56 0.70 4.71
CA ALA A 101 0.22 0.13 5.80
C ALA A 101 0.99 -1.12 5.35
N HIS A 102 0.38 -2.01 4.56
CA HIS A 102 1.03 -3.20 4.02
C HIS A 102 2.20 -2.83 3.09
N TYR A 103 2.01 -1.85 2.20
CA TYR A 103 3.06 -1.43 1.27
C TYR A 103 4.32 -0.90 1.99
N PHE A 104 4.14 -0.14 3.08
CA PHE A 104 5.23 0.49 3.82
C PHE A 104 5.71 -0.34 5.03
N SER A 105 5.02 -1.42 5.39
CA SER A 105 5.42 -2.29 6.48
C SER A 105 6.57 -3.23 6.09
N ARG A 106 7.20 -3.86 7.09
CA ARG A 106 8.19 -4.92 6.87
C ARG A 106 7.58 -6.15 6.24
N GLU A 107 6.34 -6.49 6.58
CA GLU A 107 5.60 -7.57 5.94
C GLU A 107 5.51 -7.36 4.44
N GLY A 108 5.24 -6.14 4.02
CA GLY A 108 5.26 -5.78 2.62
C GLY A 108 6.65 -5.77 1.97
N GLU A 109 7.77 -5.93 2.66
CA GLU A 109 9.10 -6.06 2.03
C GLU A 109 9.28 -7.42 1.35
N SER A 110 8.66 -8.46 1.90
CA SER A 110 8.75 -9.84 1.38
C SER A 110 7.50 -10.29 0.63
N THR A 111 6.39 -9.61 0.83
CA THR A 111 5.11 -9.96 0.22
C THR A 111 4.52 -8.79 -0.54
N SER A 112 3.77 -9.07 -1.59
CA SER A 112 3.01 -8.09 -2.36
C SER A 112 1.53 -8.42 -2.30
N LEU A 113 0.67 -7.41 -2.18
CA LEU A 113 -0.79 -7.61 -2.27
C LEU A 113 -1.15 -8.01 -3.70
N VAL A 114 -2.06 -8.99 -3.79
CA VAL A 114 -2.62 -9.49 -5.04
C VAL A 114 -4.13 -9.37 -4.95
N GLU A 115 -4.70 -8.37 -5.59
CA GLU A 115 -6.14 -8.14 -5.57
C GLU A 115 -6.81 -8.49 -6.90
N ALA A 116 -6.01 -8.70 -7.93
CA ALA A 116 -6.50 -9.11 -9.24
C ALA A 116 -5.46 -9.99 -9.95
N PRO A 117 -5.88 -10.88 -10.88
CA PRO A 117 -4.96 -11.77 -11.60
C PRO A 117 -3.85 -11.08 -12.36
N HIS A 118 -4.07 -9.85 -12.82
CA HIS A 118 -3.05 -9.09 -13.54
C HIS A 118 -1.97 -8.48 -12.64
N ASP A 119 -2.15 -8.49 -11.31
CA ASP A 119 -1.11 -8.10 -10.35
C ASP A 119 0.03 -9.14 -10.34
N LEU A 120 -0.31 -10.38 -10.62
CA LEU A 120 0.66 -11.40 -10.99
C LEU A 120 0.77 -11.37 -12.51
N ARG A 121 1.96 -11.24 -13.07
CA ARG A 121 2.16 -11.43 -14.54
C ARG A 121 1.88 -12.89 -14.94
N ILE A 122 0.69 -13.34 -14.65
CA ILE A 122 0.21 -14.62 -15.11
C ILE A 122 -0.15 -14.42 -16.59
N ASP A 123 0.78 -14.77 -17.50
CA ASP A 123 0.44 -14.85 -18.91
C ASP A 123 -0.78 -15.75 -19.09
N SER A 124 -1.58 -15.49 -20.10
CA SER A 124 -2.77 -16.23 -20.47
C SER A 124 -2.52 -17.73 -20.79
N SER A 125 -1.32 -18.24 -20.53
CA SER A 125 -0.99 -19.65 -20.72
C SER A 125 -1.79 -20.52 -19.75
N SER A 126 -2.35 -21.55 -20.32
CA SER A 126 -3.38 -22.43 -19.75
C SER A 126 -2.88 -23.46 -18.72
N SER A 127 -1.80 -23.20 -17.97
CA SER A 127 -1.32 -24.19 -17.00
C SER A 127 -2.34 -24.39 -15.86
N PRO A 128 -2.48 -25.61 -15.34
CA PRO A 128 -3.37 -25.90 -14.21
C PRO A 128 -3.06 -25.02 -12.99
N GLU A 129 -1.78 -24.82 -12.69
CA GLU A 129 -1.28 -24.01 -11.56
C GLU A 129 -1.76 -22.56 -11.66
N ARG A 130 -1.73 -21.98 -12.86
CA ARG A 130 -2.19 -20.61 -13.09
C ARG A 130 -3.69 -20.47 -12.94
N ARG A 131 -4.48 -21.44 -13.42
CA ARG A 131 -5.93 -21.46 -13.20
C ARG A 131 -6.26 -21.56 -11.72
N GLN A 132 -5.52 -22.39 -10.98
CA GLN A 132 -5.67 -22.51 -9.54
C GLN A 132 -5.30 -21.21 -8.83
N ALA A 133 -4.21 -20.53 -9.23
CA ALA A 133 -3.82 -19.24 -8.70
C ALA A 133 -4.91 -18.19 -8.92
N ILE A 134 -5.44 -18.08 -10.16
CA ILE A 134 -6.51 -17.12 -10.49
C ILE A 134 -7.75 -17.39 -9.65
N ALA A 135 -8.12 -18.65 -9.44
CA ALA A 135 -9.27 -19.02 -8.62
C ALA A 135 -9.06 -18.75 -7.12
N PHE A 136 -7.80 -18.67 -6.67
CA PHE A 136 -7.46 -18.37 -5.28
C PHE A 136 -7.47 -16.85 -4.97
N ILE A 137 -7.28 -16.00 -5.99
CA ILE A 137 -7.23 -14.56 -5.81
C ILE A 137 -8.66 -14.04 -5.57
N GLU A 138 -8.86 -13.44 -4.43
CA GLU A 138 -10.11 -12.81 -4.03
C GLU A 138 -9.87 -11.34 -3.62
N PRO A 139 -10.90 -10.49 -3.76
CA PRO A 139 -10.84 -9.12 -3.24
C PRO A 139 -10.55 -9.10 -1.73
N LEU A 140 -10.08 -7.95 -1.23
CA LEU A 140 -9.95 -7.76 0.21
C LEU A 140 -11.28 -8.03 0.92
N GLU A 141 -11.22 -8.82 1.99
CA GLU A 141 -12.32 -9.04 2.90
C GLU A 141 -12.06 -8.28 4.19
N ILE A 142 -13.01 -7.45 4.60
CA ILE A 142 -12.89 -6.58 5.77
C ILE A 142 -13.96 -6.96 6.77
N THR A 143 -13.53 -7.38 7.95
CA THR A 143 -14.41 -7.68 9.08
C THR A 143 -14.17 -6.67 10.19
N ARG A 144 -15.25 -6.18 10.78
CA ARG A 144 -15.19 -5.28 11.93
C ARG A 144 -15.95 -5.91 13.09
N ASP A 145 -15.27 -6.04 14.21
CA ASP A 145 -15.84 -6.53 15.46
C ASP A 145 -15.53 -5.56 16.62
N LYS A 146 -15.85 -5.97 17.83
CA LYS A 146 -15.57 -5.21 19.05
C LYS A 146 -14.08 -5.04 19.34
N ASP A 147 -13.25 -5.91 18.81
CA ASP A 147 -11.81 -5.95 19.05
C ASP A 147 -11.01 -5.18 17.98
N GLY A 148 -11.70 -4.70 16.90
CA GLY A 148 -11.09 -3.87 15.88
C GLY A 148 -11.48 -4.20 14.45
N VAL A 149 -10.56 -4.03 13.55
CA VAL A 149 -10.70 -4.32 12.12
C VAL A 149 -9.73 -5.42 11.74
N THR A 150 -10.24 -6.47 11.10
CA THR A 150 -9.40 -7.48 10.45
C THR A 150 -9.55 -7.40 8.94
N VAL A 151 -8.47 -7.69 8.24
CA VAL A 151 -8.42 -7.72 6.77
C VAL A 151 -7.84 -9.03 6.31
N THR A 152 -8.62 -9.77 5.51
CA THR A 152 -8.13 -10.94 4.79
C THR A 152 -7.73 -10.51 3.39
N ALA A 153 -6.52 -10.86 2.98
CA ALA A 153 -5.93 -10.45 1.73
C ALA A 153 -5.18 -11.60 1.06
N CYS A 154 -5.18 -11.62 -0.26
CA CYS A 154 -4.27 -12.49 -1.00
C CYS A 154 -2.91 -11.79 -1.11
N THR A 155 -1.83 -12.50 -0.78
CA THR A 155 -0.46 -12.00 -0.84
C THR A 155 0.43 -12.95 -1.62
N PHE A 156 1.44 -12.41 -2.29
CA PHE A 156 2.46 -13.18 -2.99
C PHE A 156 3.82 -12.98 -2.32
N ASP A 157 4.40 -14.09 -1.88
CA ASP A 157 5.75 -14.14 -1.29
C ASP A 157 6.75 -14.42 -2.43
N GLU A 158 7.47 -13.39 -2.87
CA GLU A 158 8.43 -13.51 -3.99
C GLU A 158 9.55 -14.51 -3.70
N PRO A 159 10.23 -14.48 -2.53
CA PRO A 159 11.29 -15.44 -2.22
C PRO A 159 10.85 -16.91 -2.28
N ARG A 160 9.58 -17.18 -1.94
CA ARG A 160 9.02 -18.53 -1.96
C ARG A 160 8.24 -18.83 -3.23
N SER A 161 7.97 -17.82 -4.06
CA SER A 161 7.13 -17.93 -5.26
C SER A 161 5.74 -18.50 -4.97
N ARG A 162 5.12 -18.09 -3.85
CA ARG A 162 3.86 -18.66 -3.36
C ARG A 162 2.81 -17.60 -3.08
N LEU A 163 1.56 -18.00 -3.33
CA LEU A 163 0.38 -17.27 -2.93
C LEU A 163 -0.11 -17.74 -1.56
N TYR A 164 -0.50 -16.76 -0.75
CA TYR A 164 -1.10 -16.98 0.56
C TYR A 164 -2.40 -16.19 0.69
N ARG A 165 -3.29 -16.69 1.54
CA ARG A 165 -4.39 -15.91 2.10
C ARG A 165 -4.00 -15.54 3.52
N ASP A 166 -3.72 -14.27 3.73
CA ASP A 166 -3.25 -13.72 5.00
C ASP A 166 -4.36 -12.94 5.68
N CYS A 167 -4.56 -13.16 6.97
CA CYS A 167 -5.46 -12.40 7.81
C CYS A 167 -4.66 -11.48 8.73
N TYR A 168 -4.93 -10.18 8.66
CA TYR A 168 -4.25 -9.15 9.44
C TYR A 168 -5.21 -8.44 10.38
N ARG A 169 -4.70 -8.01 11.55
CA ARG A 169 -5.38 -7.05 12.41
C ARG A 169 -4.85 -5.65 12.17
N LEU A 170 -5.79 -4.70 12.05
CA LEU A 170 -5.50 -3.27 11.99
C LEU A 170 -5.77 -2.66 13.36
N THR A 171 -4.73 -2.15 14.00
CA THR A 171 -4.82 -1.40 15.24
C THR A 171 -4.20 -0.02 15.01
N PRO A 172 -4.94 1.09 15.23
CA PRO A 172 -4.38 2.43 15.09
C PRO A 172 -3.09 2.58 15.87
N GLY A 173 -2.08 3.17 15.25
CA GLY A 173 -0.77 3.40 15.88
C GLY A 173 0.09 2.15 16.10
N GLN A 174 -0.33 0.99 15.60
CA GLN A 174 0.42 -0.26 15.72
C GLN A 174 0.77 -0.81 14.34
N PRO A 175 1.92 -1.50 14.20
CA PRO A 175 2.22 -2.25 12.97
C PRO A 175 1.13 -3.26 12.64
N LEU A 176 1.03 -3.65 11.37
CA LEU A 176 0.14 -4.73 10.95
C LEU A 176 0.51 -6.01 11.70
N GLU A 177 -0.50 -6.63 12.31
CA GLU A 177 -0.36 -7.93 13.00
C GLU A 177 -0.90 -9.03 12.10
N LEU A 178 -0.04 -9.96 11.66
CA LEU A 178 -0.45 -11.15 10.93
C LEU A 178 -1.06 -12.15 11.91
N LEU A 179 -2.36 -12.40 11.79
CA LEU A 179 -3.10 -13.34 12.65
C LEU A 179 -3.01 -14.78 12.16
N SER A 180 -3.14 -14.96 10.85
CA SER A 180 -3.08 -16.28 10.22
C SER A 180 -2.62 -16.20 8.77
N ARG A 181 -2.07 -17.30 8.28
CA ARG A 181 -1.62 -17.48 6.91
C ARG A 181 -2.07 -18.85 6.40
N GLU A 182 -2.76 -18.87 5.27
CA GLU A 182 -3.17 -20.06 4.55
C GLU A 182 -2.39 -20.15 3.24
N ASP A 183 -1.71 -21.29 3.01
CA ASP A 183 -0.96 -21.52 1.77
C ASP A 183 -1.92 -22.03 0.68
N SER A 184 -1.89 -21.38 -0.48
CA SER A 184 -2.67 -21.81 -1.65
C SER A 184 -2.27 -23.19 -2.20
N GLY A 185 -1.10 -23.68 -1.81
CA GLY A 185 -0.49 -24.87 -2.42
C GLY A 185 0.05 -24.62 -3.84
N VAL A 186 -0.09 -23.42 -4.38
CA VAL A 186 0.34 -23.06 -5.74
C VAL A 186 1.73 -22.45 -5.69
N ASN A 187 2.66 -23.05 -6.44
CA ASN A 187 3.97 -22.47 -6.70
C ASN A 187 3.93 -21.76 -8.06
N LEU A 188 4.14 -20.45 -8.06
CA LEU A 188 4.17 -19.66 -9.28
C LEU A 188 5.63 -19.33 -9.61
N ASP A 189 6.14 -19.95 -10.67
CA ASP A 189 7.42 -19.54 -11.26
C ASP A 189 7.23 -18.21 -12.01
N SER A 190 6.91 -17.18 -11.25
CA SER A 190 6.66 -15.83 -11.77
C SER A 190 7.45 -14.81 -10.97
N SER A 191 8.20 -13.96 -11.67
CA SER A 191 8.70 -12.74 -11.06
C SER A 191 7.53 -11.73 -10.99
N PHE A 192 7.13 -11.38 -9.79
CA PHE A 192 6.27 -10.23 -9.54
C PHE A 192 7.04 -8.97 -9.95
N HIS A 193 6.50 -8.18 -10.87
CA HIS A 193 7.34 -7.18 -11.51
C HIS A 193 7.60 -5.96 -10.67
N ASP A 194 6.66 -5.24 -10.28
CA ASP A 194 6.84 -4.04 -9.49
C ASP A 194 5.89 -4.09 -8.32
N ARG A 195 6.44 -4.00 -7.14
CA ARG A 195 5.67 -3.80 -5.94
C ARG A 195 4.90 -2.49 -6.07
N LEU A 196 3.62 -2.59 -6.38
CA LEU A 196 2.76 -1.45 -6.62
C LEU A 196 2.06 -1.02 -5.34
N LEU A 197 2.14 0.27 -5.04
CA LEU A 197 1.25 0.87 -4.05
C LEU A 197 -0.15 0.96 -4.67
N GLN A 198 -1.09 0.21 -4.11
CA GLN A 198 -2.41 0.00 -4.71
C GLN A 198 -3.44 1.08 -4.36
N ILE A 199 -3.08 2.07 -3.53
CA ILE A 199 -3.97 3.20 -3.23
C ILE A 199 -4.32 3.97 -4.50
N GLY A 200 -5.61 4.27 -4.66
CA GLY A 200 -6.10 5.08 -5.77
C GLY A 200 -6.08 4.38 -7.13
N ARG A 201 -5.94 3.07 -7.18
CA ARG A 201 -6.10 2.28 -8.42
C ARG A 201 -7.59 2.09 -8.73
N PRO A 202 -8.07 2.53 -9.90
CA PRO A 202 -9.49 2.44 -10.25
C PRO A 202 -9.92 1.03 -10.68
N ASP A 203 -8.97 0.17 -11.00
CA ASP A 203 -9.18 -1.19 -11.50
C ASP A 203 -9.24 -2.25 -10.40
N LEU A 204 -9.06 -1.86 -9.14
CA LEU A 204 -9.15 -2.79 -8.03
C LEU A 204 -10.60 -3.20 -7.75
N PRO A 205 -10.83 -4.47 -7.41
CA PRO A 205 -12.14 -4.93 -7.02
C PRO A 205 -12.63 -4.25 -5.74
N VAL A 206 -13.93 -4.14 -5.59
CA VAL A 206 -14.55 -3.60 -4.39
C VAL A 206 -14.30 -4.56 -3.22
N PRO A 207 -13.75 -4.08 -2.09
CA PRO A 207 -13.54 -4.93 -0.92
C PRO A 207 -14.86 -5.50 -0.38
N HIS A 208 -14.83 -6.73 0.09
CA HIS A 208 -15.96 -7.36 0.76
C HIS A 208 -16.00 -6.90 2.22
N HIS A 209 -17.12 -6.34 2.65
CA HIS A 209 -17.37 -5.97 4.04
C HIS A 209 -18.29 -7.01 4.68
N ILE A 210 -17.77 -7.74 5.65
CA ILE A 210 -18.51 -8.73 6.41
C ILE A 210 -18.87 -8.12 7.77
N ALA A 211 -20.17 -8.10 8.07
CA ALA A 211 -20.61 -7.77 9.42
C ALA A 211 -20.14 -8.87 10.38
N ALA A 212 -19.51 -8.52 11.48
CA ALA A 212 -19.19 -9.48 12.51
C ALA A 212 -20.48 -10.17 12.97
N SER A 213 -20.47 -11.50 13.01
CA SER A 213 -21.56 -12.26 13.62
C SER A 213 -21.64 -11.85 15.08
N THR A 214 -22.76 -11.24 15.48
CA THR A 214 -23.05 -10.96 16.88
C THR A 214 -23.47 -12.27 17.53
N GLU A 215 -22.52 -13.02 18.08
CA GLU A 215 -22.76 -14.06 19.08
C GLU A 215 -22.61 -13.49 20.50
#